data_8d42fc6f47f7a5c2ce30063d65539ce6
#
_entry.id   8d42fc6f47f7a5c2ce30063d65539ce6
#
_cell.length_a   1.000
_cell.length_b   1.000
_cell.length_c   1.000
_cell.angle_alpha   90.00
_cell.angle_beta   90.00
_cell.angle_gamma   90.00
#
_symmetry.space_group_name_H-M   'P 1'
#
loop_
_entity.id
_entity.type
_entity.pdbx_description
1 polymer ?
#
loop_
_entity_poly.entity_id
_entity_poly.type
_entity_poly.pdbx_seq_one_letter_code
_entity_poly.pdbx_strand_id
1 'polypeptide(L)'
;MTRIAMLGTGLIGGFYAEAIQGHRGRDRIVSVHSRGEANARAFAERHGVPRWTTDLAAAVTDPEVDVVIVALPNHLHEAAVCQAAAAGKAVLCTKPLGRDAAEAKRMLDAVERAGVFHGYLEDLVYTPKTLKAVEAVRGGAVGRVLWVRSRETHPGPHSDWFFDPEMAGGGAIIDMGCHCIEIARAFIGKHVRPVEVVCWGDTQVHPIEAEDHAIGMVRYESGAIGQFEVSWNFRGGMDLRDEVAGTDGTVWLNHWLRTGFEIFSANETAGYVAEKSESSGGWLFPVGDETKALGYVDMFTEMLDAWEQGTSPRETFYDGYVVNAIADAAYRSIASKRWEPVEIEDWRGGPTTEDDRGRREYDAEHWLIKRERLPDGRDRVILRHKATGELSQRAVSAPE
;
A
#
# COMPACT_ATOMS: atom_id res chain seq x y z
N MET A 1 20.81 -15.73 -10.54
CA MET A 1 19.72 -16.68 -10.18
C MET A 1 19.57 -16.65 -8.68
N THR A 2 18.50 -16.03 -8.21
CA THR A 2 18.19 -15.89 -6.79
C THR A 2 17.50 -17.15 -6.26
N ARG A 3 17.96 -17.68 -5.14
CA ARG A 3 17.41 -18.86 -4.48
C ARG A 3 16.56 -18.41 -3.29
N ILE A 4 15.28 -18.70 -3.35
CA ILE A 4 14.27 -18.14 -2.45
C ILE A 4 13.70 -19.22 -1.53
N ALA A 5 13.61 -18.93 -0.23
CA ALA A 5 12.75 -19.66 0.70
C ALA A 5 11.43 -18.91 0.88
N MET A 6 10.31 -19.59 0.64
CA MET A 6 8.96 -19.07 0.87
C MET A 6 8.46 -19.54 2.23
N LEU A 7 8.18 -18.63 3.15
CA LEU A 7 7.57 -18.93 4.44
C LEU A 7 6.07 -18.62 4.36
N GLY A 8 5.26 -19.65 4.32
CA GLY A 8 3.80 -19.56 4.21
C GLY A 8 3.29 -20.15 2.89
N THR A 9 2.18 -20.89 3.00
CA THR A 9 1.53 -21.64 1.91
C THR A 9 0.06 -21.23 1.76
N GLY A 10 -0.30 -20.06 2.30
CA GLY A 10 -1.63 -19.48 2.19
C GLY A 10 -1.87 -18.81 0.84
N LEU A 11 -2.98 -18.08 0.73
CA LEU A 11 -3.38 -17.37 -0.49
C LEU A 11 -2.26 -16.48 -1.04
N ILE A 12 -1.71 -15.61 -0.19
CA ILE A 12 -0.67 -14.66 -0.61
C ILE A 12 0.62 -15.36 -1.03
N GLY A 13 1.02 -16.44 -0.36
CA GLY A 13 2.16 -17.27 -0.79
C GLY A 13 1.95 -17.88 -2.18
N GLY A 14 0.72 -18.25 -2.53
CA GLY A 14 0.34 -18.71 -3.86
C GLY A 14 0.53 -17.63 -4.93
N PHE A 15 -0.01 -16.42 -4.71
CA PHE A 15 0.18 -15.28 -5.63
C PHE A 15 1.67 -14.91 -5.79
N TYR A 16 2.44 -14.95 -4.72
CA TYR A 16 3.88 -14.68 -4.76
C TYR A 16 4.63 -15.74 -5.58
N ALA A 17 4.29 -17.02 -5.39
CA ALA A 17 4.90 -18.09 -6.16
C ALA A 17 4.57 -17.96 -7.66
N GLU A 18 3.34 -17.65 -8.02
CA GLU A 18 2.90 -17.42 -9.39
C GLU A 18 3.60 -16.20 -10.02
N ALA A 19 3.68 -15.09 -9.29
CA ALA A 19 4.37 -13.88 -9.75
C ALA A 19 5.86 -14.12 -10.01
N ILE A 20 6.55 -14.82 -9.11
CA ILE A 20 7.99 -15.10 -9.25
C ILE A 20 8.23 -16.13 -10.36
N GLN A 21 7.61 -17.29 -10.29
CA GLN A 21 7.92 -18.40 -11.21
C GLN A 21 7.31 -18.21 -12.60
N GLY A 22 6.18 -17.48 -12.69
CA GLY A 22 5.53 -17.18 -13.97
C GLY A 22 6.22 -16.09 -14.78
N HIS A 23 6.89 -15.14 -14.12
CA HIS A 23 7.41 -13.93 -14.78
C HIS A 23 8.93 -13.73 -14.63
N ARG A 24 9.58 -14.35 -13.64
CA ARG A 24 11.02 -14.22 -13.40
C ARG A 24 11.75 -15.54 -13.67
N GLY A 25 12.02 -15.83 -14.93
CA GLY A 25 12.62 -17.10 -15.37
C GLY A 25 13.99 -17.45 -14.78
N ARG A 26 14.67 -16.48 -14.15
CA ARG A 26 16.00 -16.64 -13.54
C ARG A 26 15.97 -16.90 -12.03
N ASP A 27 14.84 -16.64 -11.35
CA ASP A 27 14.72 -16.79 -9.90
C ASP A 27 13.94 -18.06 -9.56
N ARG A 28 14.24 -18.68 -8.44
CA ARG A 28 13.64 -19.97 -8.06
C ARG A 28 13.27 -19.99 -6.58
N ILE A 29 12.06 -20.43 -6.30
CA ILE A 29 11.69 -20.88 -4.96
C ILE A 29 12.28 -22.28 -4.79
N VAL A 30 13.31 -22.38 -3.95
CA VAL A 30 14.04 -23.63 -3.71
C VAL A 30 13.58 -24.38 -2.47
N SER A 31 12.88 -23.70 -1.57
CA SER A 31 12.33 -24.25 -0.34
C SER A 31 11.04 -23.56 0.06
N VAL A 32 10.10 -24.29 0.64
CA VAL A 32 8.88 -23.73 1.23
C VAL A 32 8.69 -24.25 2.64
N HIS A 33 8.25 -23.36 3.55
CA HIS A 33 7.89 -23.68 4.91
C HIS A 33 6.39 -23.54 5.15
N SER A 34 5.80 -24.51 5.86
CA SER A 34 4.46 -24.39 6.45
C SER A 34 4.41 -25.19 7.75
N ARG A 35 3.58 -24.75 8.72
CA ARG A 35 3.38 -25.50 9.98
C ARG A 35 2.88 -26.92 9.77
N GLY A 36 2.05 -27.14 8.76
CA GLY A 36 1.47 -28.44 8.43
C GLY A 36 2.20 -29.10 7.27
N GLU A 37 2.67 -30.34 7.46
CA GLU A 37 3.34 -31.13 6.43
C GLU A 37 2.52 -31.26 5.14
N ALA A 38 1.22 -31.53 5.27
CA ALA A 38 0.33 -31.67 4.12
C ALA A 38 0.28 -30.41 3.27
N ASN A 39 0.19 -29.23 3.90
CA ASN A 39 0.17 -27.94 3.21
C ASN A 39 1.52 -27.61 2.55
N ALA A 40 2.64 -27.89 3.24
CA ALA A 40 3.98 -27.69 2.72
C ALA A 40 4.21 -28.55 1.46
N ARG A 41 3.86 -29.82 1.53
CA ARG A 41 3.97 -30.77 0.43
C ARG A 41 3.08 -30.39 -0.76
N ALA A 42 1.80 -30.11 -0.51
CA ALA A 42 0.85 -29.74 -1.56
C ALA A 42 1.28 -28.46 -2.31
N PHE A 43 1.78 -27.46 -1.56
CA PHE A 43 2.31 -26.24 -2.16
C PHE A 43 3.57 -26.52 -3.00
N ALA A 44 4.50 -27.33 -2.47
CA ALA A 44 5.72 -27.71 -3.18
C ALA A 44 5.40 -28.45 -4.49
N GLU A 45 4.47 -29.39 -4.46
CA GLU A 45 4.00 -30.13 -5.65
C GLU A 45 3.32 -29.20 -6.67
N ARG A 46 2.40 -28.35 -6.20
CA ARG A 46 1.65 -27.38 -7.06
C ARG A 46 2.57 -26.42 -7.81
N HIS A 47 3.57 -25.88 -7.11
CA HIS A 47 4.47 -24.85 -7.64
C HIS A 47 5.85 -25.39 -8.09
N GLY A 48 6.06 -26.70 -8.08
CA GLY A 48 7.33 -27.33 -8.49
C GLY A 48 8.52 -26.93 -7.61
N VAL A 49 8.28 -26.68 -6.30
CA VAL A 49 9.34 -26.35 -5.35
C VAL A 49 10.06 -27.62 -4.91
N PRO A 50 11.38 -27.72 -5.04
CA PRO A 50 12.08 -28.99 -4.83
C PRO A 50 12.15 -29.46 -3.37
N ARG A 51 12.04 -28.54 -2.41
CA ARG A 51 12.15 -28.85 -0.98
C ARG A 51 11.05 -28.19 -0.17
N TRP A 52 10.63 -28.84 0.88
CA TRP A 52 9.71 -28.29 1.86
C TRP A 52 10.12 -28.69 3.28
N THR A 53 9.71 -27.92 4.26
CA THR A 53 9.98 -28.19 5.69
C THR A 53 8.86 -27.66 6.57
N THR A 54 8.71 -28.24 7.76
CA THR A 54 7.86 -27.70 8.84
C THR A 54 8.68 -26.99 9.93
N ASP A 55 10.00 -26.96 9.77
CA ASP A 55 10.93 -26.30 10.69
C ASP A 55 11.33 -24.93 10.11
N LEU A 56 10.88 -23.87 10.78
CA LEU A 56 11.17 -22.48 10.38
C LEU A 56 12.68 -22.20 10.43
N ALA A 57 13.36 -22.66 11.47
CA ALA A 57 14.79 -22.42 11.63
C ALA A 57 15.57 -23.08 10.50
N ALA A 58 15.22 -24.30 10.10
CA ALA A 58 15.84 -24.99 8.98
C ALA A 58 15.60 -24.23 7.64
N ALA A 59 14.40 -23.65 7.46
CA ALA A 59 14.10 -22.89 6.26
C ALA A 59 14.96 -21.61 6.12
N VAL A 60 15.13 -20.85 7.20
CA VAL A 60 15.84 -19.56 7.17
C VAL A 60 17.37 -19.70 7.27
N THR A 61 17.88 -20.80 7.83
CA THR A 61 19.33 -21.03 7.94
C THR A 61 19.92 -21.84 6.79
N ASP A 62 19.11 -22.28 5.84
CA ASP A 62 19.56 -23.07 4.69
C ASP A 62 20.64 -22.29 3.89
N PRO A 63 21.85 -22.86 3.72
CA PRO A 63 22.94 -22.20 3.00
C PRO A 63 22.66 -22.04 1.49
N GLU A 64 21.71 -22.78 0.96
CA GLU A 64 21.28 -22.66 -0.45
C GLU A 64 20.22 -21.59 -0.67
N VAL A 65 19.81 -20.84 0.38
CA VAL A 65 18.84 -19.75 0.29
C VAL A 65 19.55 -18.41 0.35
N ASP A 66 19.21 -17.51 -0.58
CA ASP A 66 19.73 -16.15 -0.65
C ASP A 66 18.72 -15.16 -0.05
N VAL A 67 17.43 -15.33 -0.36
CA VAL A 67 16.32 -14.45 0.02
C VAL A 67 15.24 -15.25 0.73
N VAL A 68 14.75 -14.74 1.85
CA VAL A 68 13.61 -15.27 2.60
C VAL A 68 12.39 -14.37 2.35
N ILE A 69 11.30 -14.94 1.87
CA ILE A 69 10.01 -14.25 1.73
C ILE A 69 9.10 -14.70 2.88
N VAL A 70 8.69 -13.73 3.70
CA VAL A 70 7.78 -13.94 4.83
C VAL A 70 6.34 -13.65 4.37
N ALA A 71 5.55 -14.72 4.14
CA ALA A 71 4.15 -14.70 3.73
C ALA A 71 3.29 -15.44 4.78
N LEU A 72 3.54 -15.13 6.04
CA LEU A 72 2.95 -15.73 7.24
C LEU A 72 1.79 -14.87 7.79
N PRO A 73 0.97 -15.37 8.73
CA PRO A 73 0.11 -14.53 9.56
C PRO A 73 0.91 -13.48 10.35
N ASN A 74 0.32 -12.29 10.56
CA ASN A 74 1.00 -11.09 11.06
C ASN A 74 1.81 -11.34 12.36
N HIS A 75 1.23 -12.05 13.33
CA HIS A 75 1.89 -12.36 14.62
C HIS A 75 3.16 -13.20 14.51
N LEU A 76 3.46 -13.75 13.34
CA LEU A 76 4.66 -14.55 13.08
C LEU A 76 5.75 -13.77 12.33
N HIS A 77 5.45 -12.57 11.85
CA HIS A 77 6.38 -11.78 11.03
C HIS A 77 7.65 -11.45 11.79
N GLU A 78 7.56 -10.88 12.98
CA GLU A 78 8.71 -10.47 13.79
C GLU A 78 9.68 -11.62 14.02
N ALA A 79 9.17 -12.77 14.48
CA ALA A 79 10.01 -13.92 14.77
C ALA A 79 10.74 -14.45 13.52
N ALA A 80 10.02 -14.56 12.40
CA ALA A 80 10.56 -15.04 11.13
C ALA A 80 11.62 -14.07 10.55
N VAL A 81 11.32 -12.77 10.56
CA VAL A 81 12.23 -11.71 10.07
C VAL A 81 13.51 -11.67 10.91
N CYS A 82 13.38 -11.66 12.24
CA CYS A 82 14.55 -11.61 13.13
C CYS A 82 15.44 -12.85 12.98
N GLN A 83 14.87 -14.04 12.79
CA GLN A 83 15.64 -15.25 12.55
C GLN A 83 16.35 -15.23 11.18
N ALA A 84 15.66 -14.78 10.12
CA ALA A 84 16.25 -14.67 8.79
C ALA A 84 17.38 -13.63 8.75
N ALA A 85 17.17 -12.47 9.38
CA ALA A 85 18.19 -11.42 9.50
C ALA A 85 19.42 -11.92 10.28
N ALA A 86 19.22 -12.61 11.40
CA ALA A 86 20.31 -13.21 12.18
C ALA A 86 21.08 -14.29 11.40
N ALA A 87 20.43 -14.96 10.44
CA ALA A 87 21.06 -15.91 9.52
C ALA A 87 21.76 -15.22 8.33
N GLY A 88 21.78 -13.90 8.27
CA GLY A 88 22.41 -13.12 7.19
C GLY A 88 21.66 -13.17 5.86
N LYS A 89 20.38 -13.49 5.86
CA LYS A 89 19.56 -13.59 4.64
C LYS A 89 18.96 -12.24 4.28
N ALA A 90 18.82 -11.97 2.99
CA ALA A 90 17.94 -10.93 2.53
C ALA A 90 16.48 -11.28 2.89
N VAL A 91 15.68 -10.29 3.34
CA VAL A 91 14.34 -10.53 3.87
C VAL A 91 13.31 -9.67 3.16
N LEU A 92 12.30 -10.30 2.58
CA LEU A 92 11.11 -9.64 2.06
C LEU A 92 9.92 -10.05 2.92
N CYS A 93 9.20 -9.08 3.48
CA CYS A 93 8.07 -9.35 4.37
C CYS A 93 6.78 -8.77 3.82
N THR A 94 5.69 -9.57 3.82
CA THR A 94 4.37 -9.11 3.41
C THR A 94 3.81 -8.02 4.34
N LYS A 95 2.81 -7.32 3.83
CA LYS A 95 2.03 -6.34 4.61
C LYS A 95 1.04 -7.03 5.58
N PRO A 96 0.67 -6.35 6.67
CA PRO A 96 1.39 -5.24 7.30
C PRO A 96 2.76 -5.69 7.76
N LEU A 97 3.73 -4.77 7.93
CA LEU A 97 5.06 -5.19 8.37
C LEU A 97 4.99 -5.83 9.76
N GLY A 98 4.42 -5.13 10.74
CA GLY A 98 4.15 -5.61 12.08
C GLY A 98 2.66 -5.45 12.45
N ARG A 99 2.25 -5.98 13.60
CA ARG A 99 0.92 -5.75 14.15
C ARG A 99 0.75 -4.31 14.68
N ASP A 100 1.87 -3.69 15.06
CA ASP A 100 1.98 -2.31 15.51
C ASP A 100 3.34 -1.70 15.12
N ALA A 101 3.52 -0.41 15.38
CA ALA A 101 4.77 0.28 15.08
C ALA A 101 5.97 -0.25 15.88
N ALA A 102 5.76 -0.73 17.09
CA ALA A 102 6.83 -1.26 17.92
C ALA A 102 7.38 -2.57 17.36
N GLU A 103 6.51 -3.49 16.91
CA GLU A 103 6.94 -4.71 16.19
C GLU A 103 7.69 -4.36 14.90
N ALA A 104 7.09 -3.48 14.07
CA ALA A 104 7.71 -3.05 12.83
C ALA A 104 9.09 -2.40 13.07
N LYS A 105 9.24 -1.62 14.15
CA LYS A 105 10.53 -1.01 14.53
C LYS A 105 11.55 -2.07 14.93
N ARG A 106 11.16 -3.07 15.72
CA ARG A 106 12.09 -4.16 16.10
C ARG A 106 12.55 -4.97 14.89
N MET A 107 11.66 -5.19 13.92
CA MET A 107 12.00 -5.87 12.66
C MET A 107 12.97 -5.02 11.83
N LEU A 108 12.71 -3.72 11.69
CA LEU A 108 13.60 -2.77 11.02
C LEU A 108 14.98 -2.76 11.66
N ASP A 109 15.04 -2.62 13.00
CA ASP A 109 16.29 -2.62 13.74
C ASP A 109 17.08 -3.94 13.59
N ALA A 110 16.39 -5.07 13.48
CA ALA A 110 17.01 -6.37 13.29
C ALA A 110 17.70 -6.49 11.92
N VAL A 111 17.01 -6.10 10.84
CA VAL A 111 17.58 -6.18 9.48
C VAL A 111 18.70 -5.16 9.27
N GLU A 112 18.55 -3.94 9.79
CA GLU A 112 19.60 -2.91 9.72
C GLU A 112 20.85 -3.29 10.53
N ARG A 113 20.67 -3.81 11.73
CA ARG A 113 21.79 -4.28 12.58
C ARG A 113 22.55 -5.44 11.96
N ALA A 114 21.81 -6.33 11.27
CA ALA A 114 22.42 -7.43 10.52
C ALA A 114 23.05 -6.98 9.19
N GLY A 115 22.72 -5.77 8.72
CA GLY A 115 23.21 -5.24 7.44
C GLY A 115 22.67 -6.02 6.23
N VAL A 116 21.49 -6.63 6.34
CA VAL A 116 20.89 -7.42 5.26
C VAL A 116 19.92 -6.58 4.43
N PHE A 117 19.79 -6.93 3.16
CA PHE A 117 18.77 -6.35 2.31
C PHE A 117 17.36 -6.66 2.84
N HIS A 118 16.46 -5.69 2.78
CA HIS A 118 15.09 -5.85 3.22
C HIS A 118 14.10 -5.10 2.32
N GLY A 119 12.93 -5.69 2.09
CA GLY A 119 11.85 -5.12 1.30
C GLY A 119 10.49 -5.39 1.94
N TYR A 120 9.66 -4.34 1.98
CA TYR A 120 8.28 -4.39 2.44
C TYR A 120 7.36 -4.66 1.24
N LEU A 121 6.67 -5.80 1.26
CA LEU A 121 5.86 -6.28 0.14
C LEU A 121 4.48 -5.60 0.15
N GLU A 122 4.48 -4.31 -0.15
CA GLU A 122 3.29 -3.48 -0.34
C GLU A 122 2.95 -3.44 -1.83
N ASP A 123 2.10 -4.35 -2.27
CA ASP A 123 1.84 -4.62 -3.69
C ASP A 123 1.06 -3.51 -4.41
N LEU A 124 0.11 -2.83 -3.73
CA LEU A 124 -0.78 -1.88 -4.42
C LEU A 124 -0.06 -0.62 -4.92
N VAL A 125 1.08 -0.24 -4.33
CA VAL A 125 1.92 0.83 -4.89
C VAL A 125 2.63 0.40 -6.18
N TYR A 126 2.69 -0.90 -6.45
CA TYR A 126 3.29 -1.48 -7.66
C TYR A 126 2.27 -1.83 -8.75
N THR A 127 0.97 -1.59 -8.53
CA THR A 127 0.04 -1.80 -9.65
C THR A 127 0.47 -0.97 -10.85
N PRO A 128 0.34 -1.47 -12.08
CA PRO A 128 0.77 -0.73 -13.27
C PRO A 128 0.13 0.66 -13.38
N LYS A 129 -1.11 0.80 -12.91
CA LYS A 129 -1.84 2.08 -12.89
C LYS A 129 -1.25 3.03 -11.86
N THR A 130 -0.98 2.58 -10.63
CA THR A 130 -0.36 3.40 -9.58
C THR A 130 1.05 3.84 -9.97
N LEU A 131 1.87 2.92 -10.48
CA LEU A 131 3.23 3.25 -10.96
C LEU A 131 3.20 4.38 -11.99
N LYS A 132 2.31 4.27 -12.98
CA LYS A 132 2.18 5.29 -14.04
C LYS A 132 1.64 6.62 -13.51
N ALA A 133 0.69 6.57 -12.59
CA ALA A 133 0.12 7.77 -11.98
C ALA A 133 1.14 8.49 -11.08
N VAL A 134 1.89 7.75 -10.26
CA VAL A 134 2.96 8.32 -9.41
C VAL A 134 4.05 8.95 -10.27
N GLU A 135 4.45 8.32 -11.38
CA GLU A 135 5.39 8.89 -12.34
C GLU A 135 4.87 10.23 -12.88
N ALA A 136 3.62 10.29 -13.32
CA ALA A 136 3.00 11.50 -13.85
C ALA A 136 2.90 12.61 -12.79
N VAL A 137 2.48 12.27 -11.56
CA VAL A 137 2.39 13.22 -10.44
C VAL A 137 3.77 13.77 -10.08
N ARG A 138 4.79 12.93 -9.98
CA ARG A 138 6.19 13.34 -9.75
C ARG A 138 6.75 14.19 -10.89
N GLY A 139 6.29 13.96 -12.12
CA GLY A 139 6.58 14.77 -13.30
C GLY A 139 5.84 16.11 -13.35
N GLY A 140 5.03 16.44 -12.32
CA GLY A 140 4.34 17.73 -12.21
C GLY A 140 2.97 17.80 -12.86
N ALA A 141 2.40 16.69 -13.36
CA ALA A 141 1.13 16.68 -14.10
C ALA A 141 -0.07 17.28 -13.32
N VAL A 142 -0.05 17.21 -11.98
CA VAL A 142 -1.11 17.76 -11.14
C VAL A 142 -0.69 18.97 -10.32
N GLY A 143 0.56 19.44 -10.51
CA GLY A 143 1.15 20.46 -9.66
C GLY A 143 1.43 19.92 -8.25
N ARG A 144 1.29 20.76 -7.21
CA ARG A 144 1.47 20.33 -5.83
C ARG A 144 0.26 19.49 -5.38
N VAL A 145 0.53 18.31 -4.81
CA VAL A 145 -0.51 17.44 -4.25
C VAL A 145 -1.13 18.10 -3.02
N LEU A 146 -2.46 18.21 -3.01
CA LEU A 146 -3.24 18.80 -1.93
C LEU A 146 -3.92 17.72 -1.11
N TRP A 147 -4.37 16.68 -1.78
CA TRP A 147 -5.19 15.66 -1.17
C TRP A 147 -5.12 14.36 -1.97
N VAL A 148 -5.02 13.24 -1.23
CA VAL A 148 -5.11 11.89 -1.77
C VAL A 148 -6.20 11.15 -1.02
N ARG A 149 -7.12 10.51 -1.74
CA ARG A 149 -8.06 9.55 -1.19
C ARG A 149 -7.71 8.18 -1.72
N SER A 150 -7.56 7.20 -0.83
CA SER A 150 -7.44 5.80 -1.19
C SER A 150 -8.51 5.00 -0.49
N ARG A 151 -9.12 4.09 -1.22
CA ARG A 151 -10.19 3.24 -0.72
C ARG A 151 -9.94 1.80 -1.07
N GLU A 152 -10.05 0.94 -0.06
CA GLU A 152 -10.04 -0.49 -0.25
C GLU A 152 -11.16 -1.13 0.58
N THR A 153 -12.10 -1.76 -0.11
CA THR A 153 -13.23 -2.42 0.52
C THR A 153 -13.54 -3.73 -0.17
N HIS A 154 -13.88 -4.76 0.62
CA HIS A 154 -14.21 -6.09 0.13
C HIS A 154 -15.06 -6.88 1.14
N PRO A 155 -15.55 -8.12 0.84
CA PRO A 155 -16.41 -8.89 1.74
C PRO A 155 -15.73 -9.49 2.97
N GLY A 156 -14.52 -9.11 3.30
CA GLY A 156 -13.75 -9.63 4.44
C GLY A 156 -12.58 -10.53 4.06
N PRO A 157 -11.72 -10.86 5.03
CA PRO A 157 -10.52 -11.65 4.82
C PRO A 157 -10.82 -13.14 4.54
N HIS A 158 -9.84 -13.83 3.96
CA HIS A 158 -9.94 -15.25 3.58
C HIS A 158 -9.60 -16.23 4.70
N SER A 159 -9.03 -15.76 5.82
CA SER A 159 -8.55 -16.62 6.90
C SER A 159 -9.13 -16.16 8.23
N ASP A 160 -9.40 -17.11 9.10
CA ASP A 160 -10.01 -16.90 10.41
C ASP A 160 -9.15 -16.08 11.39
N TRP A 161 -7.83 -16.21 11.31
CA TRP A 161 -6.90 -15.48 12.20
C TRP A 161 -6.96 -13.94 12.03
N PHE A 162 -7.46 -13.42 10.91
CA PHE A 162 -7.68 -11.98 10.73
C PHE A 162 -8.73 -11.41 11.68
N PHE A 163 -9.67 -12.26 12.12
CA PHE A 163 -10.73 -11.86 13.04
C PHE A 163 -10.29 -11.89 14.52
N ASP A 164 -9.05 -12.30 14.79
CA ASP A 164 -8.42 -12.26 16.11
C ASP A 164 -7.42 -11.08 16.14
N PRO A 165 -7.75 -9.98 16.88
CA PRO A 165 -6.87 -8.79 16.89
C PRO A 165 -5.49 -9.06 17.53
N GLU A 166 -5.34 -10.09 18.39
CA GLU A 166 -4.03 -10.47 18.91
C GLU A 166 -3.14 -11.10 17.82
N MET A 167 -3.74 -11.82 16.87
CA MET A 167 -3.02 -12.39 15.75
C MET A 167 -2.82 -11.40 14.61
N ALA A 168 -3.85 -10.59 14.32
CA ALA A 168 -3.84 -9.65 13.19
C ALA A 168 -3.18 -8.31 13.51
N GLY A 169 -3.30 -7.83 14.77
CA GLY A 169 -2.88 -6.49 15.20
C GLY A 169 -4.00 -5.44 15.13
N GLY A 170 -5.18 -5.82 14.64
CA GLY A 170 -6.36 -4.98 14.48
C GLY A 170 -7.31 -5.56 13.44
N GLY A 171 -8.17 -4.72 12.88
CA GLY A 171 -9.16 -5.10 11.88
C GLY A 171 -8.83 -4.60 10.47
N ALA A 172 -9.81 -3.95 9.84
CA ALA A 172 -9.72 -3.46 8.47
C ALA A 172 -8.59 -2.42 8.25
N ILE A 173 -8.22 -1.64 9.28
CA ILE A 173 -7.12 -0.67 9.18
C ILE A 173 -5.78 -1.39 8.99
N ILE A 174 -5.51 -2.40 9.79
CA ILE A 174 -4.26 -3.16 9.69
C ILE A 174 -4.22 -4.02 8.41
N ASP A 175 -5.34 -4.57 8.00
CA ASP A 175 -5.42 -5.41 6.80
C ASP A 175 -5.30 -4.59 5.51
N MET A 176 -6.10 -3.53 5.37
CA MET A 176 -6.24 -2.75 4.13
C MET A 176 -5.78 -1.29 4.25
N GLY A 177 -5.89 -0.71 5.46
CA GLY A 177 -5.47 0.67 5.70
C GLY A 177 -3.98 0.87 5.45
N CYS A 178 -3.16 -0.16 5.66
CA CYS A 178 -1.74 -0.11 5.33
C CYS A 178 -1.50 0.19 3.84
N HIS A 179 -2.26 -0.40 2.93
CA HIS A 179 -2.22 -0.11 1.49
C HIS A 179 -2.60 1.35 1.20
N CYS A 180 -3.76 1.76 1.71
CA CYS A 180 -4.28 3.11 1.48
C CYS A 180 -3.35 4.21 2.01
N ILE A 181 -2.73 3.97 3.17
CA ILE A 181 -1.77 4.88 3.79
C ILE A 181 -0.50 4.99 2.93
N GLU A 182 0.03 3.86 2.45
CA GLU A 182 1.25 3.87 1.64
C GLU A 182 1.01 4.47 0.24
N ILE A 183 -0.13 4.21 -0.37
CA ILE A 183 -0.54 4.89 -1.61
C ILE A 183 -0.58 6.40 -1.42
N ALA A 184 -1.16 6.90 -0.33
CA ALA A 184 -1.17 8.33 -0.04
C ALA A 184 0.25 8.88 0.13
N ARG A 185 1.16 8.16 0.83
CA ARG A 185 2.57 8.51 0.97
C ARG A 185 3.31 8.52 -0.37
N ALA A 186 3.01 7.55 -1.24
CA ALA A 186 3.63 7.48 -2.58
C ALA A 186 3.31 8.69 -3.45
N PHE A 187 2.08 9.21 -3.39
CA PHE A 187 1.65 10.38 -4.14
C PHE A 187 2.06 11.71 -3.50
N ILE A 188 1.93 11.86 -2.18
CA ILE A 188 2.31 13.08 -1.45
C ILE A 188 3.83 13.25 -1.44
N GLY A 189 4.55 12.13 -1.37
CA GLY A 189 6.01 12.06 -1.26
C GLY A 189 6.44 11.49 0.09
N LYS A 190 7.18 10.40 0.07
CA LYS A 190 7.65 9.68 1.28
C LYS A 190 8.58 10.51 2.17
N HIS A 191 9.16 11.58 1.64
CA HIS A 191 9.97 12.53 2.41
C HIS A 191 9.15 13.54 3.22
N VAL A 192 7.83 13.64 2.96
CA VAL A 192 6.92 14.54 3.68
C VAL A 192 6.42 13.85 4.95
N ARG A 193 6.67 14.46 6.11
CA ARG A 193 6.34 13.87 7.40
C ARG A 193 4.83 13.81 7.63
N PRO A 194 4.23 12.63 7.98
CA PRO A 194 2.90 12.56 8.55
C PRO A 194 2.93 13.13 9.97
N VAL A 195 1.97 14.00 10.31
CA VAL A 195 1.98 14.76 11.58
C VAL A 195 0.98 14.20 12.57
N GLU A 196 -0.26 14.02 12.12
CA GLU A 196 -1.36 13.59 12.98
C GLU A 196 -2.45 12.90 12.16
N VAL A 197 -3.25 12.08 12.84
CA VAL A 197 -4.36 11.31 12.26
C VAL A 197 -5.65 11.61 13.03
N VAL A 198 -6.76 11.73 12.30
CA VAL A 198 -8.11 11.56 12.86
C VAL A 198 -8.78 10.39 12.16
N CYS A 199 -9.39 9.51 12.95
CA CYS A 199 -10.02 8.30 12.43
C CYS A 199 -11.30 7.98 13.18
N TRP A 200 -12.33 7.59 12.42
CA TRP A 200 -13.47 6.86 12.91
C TRP A 200 -13.32 5.41 12.49
N GLY A 201 -13.60 4.48 13.39
CA GLY A 201 -13.67 3.05 13.12
C GLY A 201 -14.65 2.39 14.07
N ASP A 202 -15.35 1.38 13.59
CA ASP A 202 -16.36 0.64 14.35
C ASP A 202 -16.54 -0.78 13.80
N THR A 203 -17.12 -1.65 14.59
CA THR A 203 -17.53 -3.00 14.20
C THR A 203 -19.02 -2.98 13.88
N GLN A 204 -19.37 -3.07 12.62
CA GLN A 204 -20.75 -2.90 12.17
C GLN A 204 -21.46 -4.22 11.82
N VAL A 205 -20.71 -5.22 11.35
CA VAL A 205 -21.25 -6.47 10.81
C VAL A 205 -20.66 -7.71 11.48
N HIS A 206 -19.35 -7.76 11.63
CA HIS A 206 -18.68 -8.94 12.17
C HIS A 206 -18.68 -8.91 13.71
N PRO A 207 -19.04 -10.01 14.40
CA PRO A 207 -19.02 -10.04 15.87
C PRO A 207 -17.60 -10.27 16.42
N ILE A 208 -16.71 -9.28 16.22
CA ILE A 208 -15.29 -9.31 16.59
C ILE A 208 -14.91 -8.10 17.45
N GLU A 209 -13.76 -8.15 18.10
CA GLU A 209 -13.21 -7.08 18.95
C GLU A 209 -12.30 -6.09 18.17
N ALA A 210 -12.44 -6.03 16.85
CA ALA A 210 -11.70 -5.13 15.98
C ALA A 210 -12.67 -4.41 15.02
N GLU A 211 -12.23 -3.29 14.45
CA GLU A 211 -13.05 -2.56 13.48
C GLU A 211 -13.12 -3.32 12.14
N ASP A 212 -14.34 -3.42 11.59
CA ASP A 212 -14.57 -3.95 10.25
C ASP A 212 -14.86 -2.86 9.22
N HIS A 213 -14.91 -1.59 9.68
CA HIS A 213 -15.04 -0.40 8.85
C HIS A 213 -14.34 0.79 9.52
N ALA A 214 -13.54 1.52 8.73
CA ALA A 214 -12.88 2.73 9.21
C ALA A 214 -12.70 3.77 8.10
N ILE A 215 -12.72 5.04 8.52
CA ILE A 215 -12.41 6.19 7.67
C ILE A 215 -11.46 7.09 8.44
N GLY A 216 -10.30 7.39 7.87
CA GLY A 216 -9.29 8.22 8.52
C GLY A 216 -8.69 9.28 7.61
N MET A 217 -8.15 10.33 8.22
CA MET A 217 -7.40 11.38 7.55
C MET A 217 -6.05 11.57 8.24
N VAL A 218 -4.99 11.59 7.43
CA VAL A 218 -3.62 11.84 7.85
C VAL A 218 -3.22 13.23 7.38
N ARG A 219 -2.80 14.10 8.28
CA ARG A 219 -2.26 15.42 7.91
C ARG A 219 -0.74 15.33 7.81
N TYR A 220 -0.21 15.88 6.72
CA TYR A 220 1.22 15.93 6.44
C TYR A 220 1.79 17.34 6.67
N GLU A 221 3.10 17.46 6.90
CA GLU A 221 3.78 18.76 7.12
C GLU A 221 3.58 19.75 5.96
N SER A 222 3.52 19.27 4.72
CA SER A 222 3.20 20.08 3.53
C SER A 222 1.80 20.69 3.54
N GLY A 223 0.94 20.28 4.48
CA GLY A 223 -0.47 20.61 4.53
C GLY A 223 -1.34 19.72 3.64
N ALA A 224 -0.76 18.76 2.93
CA ALA A 224 -1.52 17.74 2.20
C ALA A 224 -2.27 16.82 3.18
N ILE A 225 -3.38 16.27 2.71
CA ILE A 225 -4.20 15.30 3.44
C ILE A 225 -4.21 13.98 2.70
N GLY A 226 -3.86 12.89 3.37
CA GLY A 226 -4.14 11.53 2.94
C GLY A 226 -5.41 11.03 3.63
N GLN A 227 -6.40 10.59 2.87
CA GLN A 227 -7.62 9.98 3.40
C GLN A 227 -7.64 8.51 3.03
N PHE A 228 -7.95 7.64 3.99
CA PHE A 228 -8.23 6.24 3.75
C PHE A 228 -9.65 5.87 4.14
N GLU A 229 -10.26 4.95 3.40
CA GLU A 229 -11.53 4.32 3.70
C GLU A 229 -11.38 2.82 3.49
N VAL A 230 -11.62 2.03 4.54
CA VAL A 230 -11.45 0.57 4.51
C VAL A 230 -12.65 -0.13 5.13
N SER A 231 -13.08 -1.24 4.51
CA SER A 231 -14.22 -1.97 5.03
C SER A 231 -14.23 -3.45 4.60
N TRP A 232 -14.52 -4.34 5.54
CA TRP A 232 -14.86 -5.75 5.29
C TRP A 232 -16.36 -5.97 5.01
N ASN A 233 -17.14 -4.89 4.95
CA ASN A 233 -18.60 -4.95 4.86
C ASN A 233 -19.12 -4.70 3.44
N PHE A 234 -18.23 -4.54 2.46
CA PHE A 234 -18.60 -4.25 1.09
C PHE A 234 -18.92 -5.55 0.33
N ARG A 235 -20.06 -5.55 -0.37
CA ARG A 235 -20.53 -6.69 -1.15
C ARG A 235 -20.33 -6.48 -2.63
N GLY A 236 -20.10 -7.56 -3.38
CA GLY A 236 -19.98 -7.55 -4.84
C GLY A 236 -18.55 -7.48 -5.37
N GLY A 237 -17.55 -7.86 -4.57
CA GLY A 237 -16.15 -7.94 -4.95
C GLY A 237 -15.27 -6.89 -4.27
N MET A 238 -14.10 -6.64 -4.82
CA MET A 238 -13.16 -5.65 -4.32
C MET A 238 -13.40 -4.28 -4.95
N ASP A 239 -13.50 -3.23 -4.15
CA ASP A 239 -13.57 -1.84 -4.61
C ASP A 239 -12.30 -1.08 -4.19
N LEU A 240 -11.32 -1.04 -5.10
CA LEU A 240 -10.04 -0.38 -4.91
C LEU A 240 -9.97 0.86 -5.80
N ARG A 241 -9.95 2.04 -5.19
CA ARG A 241 -9.95 3.33 -5.90
C ARG A 241 -9.05 4.34 -5.24
N ASP A 242 -8.31 5.09 -6.07
CA ASP A 242 -7.49 6.19 -5.61
C ASP A 242 -7.84 7.47 -6.36
N GLU A 243 -7.79 8.58 -5.64
CA GLU A 243 -7.99 9.92 -6.18
C GLU A 243 -6.86 10.82 -5.70
N VAL A 244 -6.30 11.62 -6.60
CA VAL A 244 -5.31 12.65 -6.26
C VAL A 244 -5.80 13.98 -6.75
N ALA A 245 -5.88 14.97 -5.87
CA ALA A 245 -6.15 16.35 -6.23
C ALA A 245 -4.90 17.18 -5.99
N GLY A 246 -4.46 17.86 -7.02
CA GLY A 246 -3.36 18.82 -6.97
C GLY A 246 -3.79 20.22 -7.37
N THR A 247 -2.85 21.16 -7.37
CA THR A 247 -3.13 22.55 -7.74
C THR A 247 -3.49 22.74 -9.20
N ASP A 248 -3.07 21.80 -10.06
CA ASP A 248 -3.16 21.94 -11.50
C ASP A 248 -3.87 20.79 -12.20
N GLY A 249 -4.26 19.75 -11.44
CA GLY A 249 -4.92 18.59 -12.02
C GLY A 249 -5.40 17.58 -10.99
N THR A 250 -6.01 16.52 -11.49
CA THR A 250 -6.54 15.40 -10.71
C THR A 250 -6.20 14.08 -11.37
N VAL A 251 -6.06 13.03 -10.54
CA VAL A 251 -5.94 11.65 -11.00
C VAL A 251 -7.07 10.83 -10.39
N TRP A 252 -7.66 9.93 -11.16
CA TRP A 252 -8.58 8.91 -10.68
C TRP A 252 -8.10 7.55 -11.14
N LEU A 253 -7.98 6.61 -10.20
CA LEU A 253 -7.65 5.21 -10.46
C LEU A 253 -8.79 4.32 -10.00
N ASN A 254 -9.10 3.33 -10.80
CA ASN A 254 -9.97 2.23 -10.43
C ASN A 254 -9.23 0.92 -10.77
N HIS A 255 -8.91 0.13 -9.76
CA HIS A 255 -8.04 -1.03 -9.93
C HIS A 255 -8.82 -2.31 -10.23
N TRP A 256 -10.06 -2.43 -9.73
CA TRP A 256 -10.79 -3.68 -9.76
C TRP A 256 -12.15 -3.60 -10.46
N LEU A 257 -13.18 -3.09 -9.76
CA LEU A 257 -14.51 -3.00 -10.34
C LEU A 257 -14.56 -2.00 -11.49
N ARG A 258 -15.32 -2.36 -12.56
CA ARG A 258 -15.58 -1.47 -13.71
C ARG A 258 -14.31 -1.01 -14.42
N THR A 259 -13.39 -1.94 -14.63
CA THR A 259 -12.14 -1.67 -15.36
C THR A 259 -12.24 -1.91 -16.86
N GLY A 260 -13.45 -2.18 -17.37
CA GLY A 260 -13.75 -2.34 -18.79
C GLY A 260 -14.07 -3.76 -19.24
N PHE A 261 -14.11 -4.72 -18.31
CA PHE A 261 -14.57 -6.08 -18.58
C PHE A 261 -15.66 -6.45 -17.57
N GLU A 262 -16.88 -6.50 -18.04
CA GLU A 262 -18.05 -6.84 -17.25
C GLU A 262 -18.88 -7.90 -17.97
N ILE A 263 -19.37 -8.92 -17.24
CA ILE A 263 -20.20 -9.99 -17.78
C ILE A 263 -21.46 -10.10 -16.93
N PHE A 264 -22.61 -10.20 -17.56
CA PHE A 264 -23.81 -10.70 -16.89
C PHE A 264 -24.04 -12.15 -17.23
N SER A 265 -24.10 -13.03 -16.22
CA SER A 265 -24.45 -14.44 -16.39
C SER A 265 -25.75 -14.74 -15.65
N ALA A 266 -26.74 -15.27 -16.36
CA ALA A 266 -27.98 -15.76 -15.75
C ALA A 266 -27.78 -17.10 -15.01
N ASN A 267 -26.68 -17.79 -15.28
CA ASN A 267 -26.31 -19.04 -14.65
C ASN A 267 -25.00 -18.87 -13.88
N GLU A 268 -24.73 -19.76 -12.94
CA GLU A 268 -23.41 -19.82 -12.34
C GLU A 268 -22.36 -20.22 -13.40
N THR A 269 -21.27 -19.49 -13.45
CA THR A 269 -20.14 -19.85 -14.31
C THR A 269 -19.33 -20.96 -13.66
N ALA A 270 -18.80 -21.87 -14.48
CA ALA A 270 -17.87 -22.87 -13.99
C ALA A 270 -16.47 -22.24 -13.90
N GLY A 271 -16.01 -21.91 -12.71
CA GLY A 271 -14.62 -21.49 -12.49
C GLY A 271 -14.43 -20.22 -11.69
N TYR A 272 -13.18 -19.86 -11.52
CA TYR A 272 -12.73 -18.69 -10.81
C TYR A 272 -13.00 -17.41 -11.61
N VAL A 273 -13.60 -16.42 -10.99
CA VAL A 273 -13.92 -15.13 -11.61
C VAL A 273 -12.87 -14.08 -11.29
N ALA A 274 -12.65 -13.80 -10.01
CA ALA A 274 -11.65 -12.90 -9.49
C ALA A 274 -11.57 -13.05 -7.96
N GLU A 275 -10.50 -12.58 -7.35
CA GLU A 275 -10.36 -12.53 -5.90
C GLU A 275 -11.54 -11.78 -5.26
N LYS A 276 -12.03 -12.27 -4.11
CA LYS A 276 -13.19 -11.70 -3.39
C LYS A 276 -14.51 -11.68 -4.18
N SER A 277 -14.62 -12.35 -5.34
CA SER A 277 -15.91 -12.55 -5.99
C SER A 277 -16.79 -13.44 -5.11
N GLU A 278 -17.95 -12.90 -4.68
CA GLU A 278 -18.91 -13.61 -3.82
C GLU A 278 -19.84 -14.54 -4.59
N SER A 279 -19.91 -14.37 -5.91
CA SER A 279 -20.83 -15.10 -6.80
C SER A 279 -20.17 -15.43 -8.12
N SER A 280 -20.58 -16.54 -8.72
CA SER A 280 -20.25 -16.92 -10.08
C SER A 280 -21.40 -16.64 -11.08
N GLY A 281 -22.49 -15.98 -10.62
CA GLY A 281 -23.62 -15.57 -11.44
C GLY A 281 -24.01 -14.12 -11.19
N GLY A 282 -24.86 -13.56 -12.05
CA GLY A 282 -25.20 -12.14 -12.03
C GLY A 282 -24.16 -11.28 -12.75
N TRP A 283 -23.96 -10.06 -12.30
CA TRP A 283 -22.90 -9.19 -12.80
C TRP A 283 -21.55 -9.59 -12.20
N LEU A 284 -20.60 -9.90 -13.08
CA LEU A 284 -19.25 -10.36 -12.75
C LEU A 284 -18.24 -9.38 -13.34
N PHE A 285 -17.12 -9.22 -12.64
CA PHE A 285 -16.02 -8.32 -12.98
C PHE A 285 -14.69 -9.09 -13.06
N PRO A 286 -14.48 -9.88 -14.12
CA PRO A 286 -13.27 -10.70 -14.22
C PRO A 286 -12.01 -9.85 -14.39
N VAL A 287 -10.91 -10.34 -13.84
CA VAL A 287 -9.57 -9.76 -14.01
C VAL A 287 -8.72 -10.73 -14.82
N GLY A 288 -8.09 -10.24 -15.88
CA GLY A 288 -7.37 -11.11 -16.82
C GLY A 288 -6.07 -11.68 -16.25
N ASP A 289 -5.32 -10.90 -15.54
CA ASP A 289 -4.06 -11.27 -14.87
C ASP A 289 -3.99 -10.58 -13.53
N GLU A 290 -4.45 -11.27 -12.50
CA GLU A 290 -4.50 -10.70 -11.13
C GLU A 290 -3.12 -10.45 -10.55
N THR A 291 -2.17 -11.34 -10.78
CA THR A 291 -0.80 -11.18 -10.24
C THR A 291 -0.13 -9.93 -10.77
N LYS A 292 -0.41 -9.57 -12.02
CA LYS A 292 0.07 -8.32 -12.61
C LYS A 292 -0.79 -7.12 -12.24
N ALA A 293 -2.12 -7.27 -12.28
CA ALA A 293 -3.05 -6.18 -11.98
C ALA A 293 -2.93 -5.68 -10.54
N LEU A 294 -2.66 -6.56 -9.58
CA LEU A 294 -2.41 -6.25 -8.18
C LEU A 294 -0.96 -5.87 -7.87
N GLY A 295 -0.08 -5.81 -8.87
CA GLY A 295 1.28 -5.29 -8.68
C GLY A 295 2.33 -6.32 -8.27
N TYR A 296 1.98 -7.57 -7.96
CA TYR A 296 2.95 -8.58 -7.47
C TYR A 296 4.11 -8.82 -8.42
N VAL A 297 3.85 -8.85 -9.73
CA VAL A 297 4.89 -9.04 -10.75
C VAL A 297 5.90 -7.90 -10.74
N ASP A 298 5.42 -6.65 -10.77
CA ASP A 298 6.27 -5.47 -10.79
C ASP A 298 7.00 -5.29 -9.45
N MET A 299 6.36 -5.61 -8.32
CA MET A 299 6.93 -5.60 -6.98
C MET A 299 8.13 -6.56 -6.88
N PHE A 300 7.95 -7.84 -7.19
CA PHE A 300 9.06 -8.80 -7.13
C PHE A 300 10.14 -8.51 -8.17
N THR A 301 9.77 -7.95 -9.31
CA THR A 301 10.75 -7.55 -10.32
C THR A 301 11.66 -6.46 -9.77
N GLU A 302 11.10 -5.39 -9.24
CA GLU A 302 11.87 -4.28 -8.69
C GLU A 302 12.70 -4.72 -7.47
N MET A 303 12.09 -5.42 -6.50
CA MET A 303 12.76 -5.81 -5.27
C MET A 303 13.93 -6.78 -5.48
N LEU A 304 13.74 -7.80 -6.31
CA LEU A 304 14.80 -8.76 -6.59
C LEU A 304 15.90 -8.17 -7.48
N ASP A 305 15.54 -7.26 -8.39
CA ASP A 305 16.55 -6.51 -9.15
C ASP A 305 17.34 -5.54 -8.25
N ALA A 306 16.68 -4.86 -7.31
CA ALA A 306 17.35 -3.99 -6.33
C ALA A 306 18.31 -4.79 -5.44
N TRP A 307 17.89 -5.97 -4.97
CA TRP A 307 18.76 -6.86 -4.21
C TRP A 307 20.00 -7.31 -5.00
N GLU A 308 19.81 -7.76 -6.25
CA GLU A 308 20.93 -8.18 -7.12
C GLU A 308 21.90 -7.05 -7.43
N GLN A 309 21.41 -5.81 -7.52
CA GLN A 309 22.20 -4.62 -7.81
C GLN A 309 22.81 -3.98 -6.54
N GLY A 310 22.42 -4.45 -5.36
CA GLY A 310 22.84 -3.86 -4.08
C GLY A 310 22.30 -2.44 -3.85
N THR A 311 21.13 -2.13 -4.42
CA THR A 311 20.43 -0.85 -4.24
C THR A 311 19.25 -1.02 -3.28
N SER A 312 18.72 0.10 -2.74
CA SER A 312 17.53 0.05 -1.90
C SER A 312 16.27 -0.11 -2.76
N PRO A 313 15.31 -0.95 -2.37
CA PRO A 313 14.04 -1.06 -3.08
C PRO A 313 13.16 0.17 -2.82
N ARG A 314 12.10 0.31 -3.61
CA ARG A 314 11.08 1.38 -3.45
C ARG A 314 10.37 1.31 -2.11
N GLU A 315 10.07 0.10 -1.63
CA GLU A 315 9.40 -0.19 -0.38
C GLU A 315 10.35 -0.93 0.56
N THR A 316 10.73 -0.26 1.63
CA THR A 316 11.65 -0.77 2.66
C THR A 316 10.90 -1.08 3.95
N PHE A 317 11.55 -1.77 4.90
CA PHE A 317 10.98 -1.93 6.24
C PHE A 317 10.78 -0.60 6.98
N TYR A 318 11.53 0.44 6.62
CA TYR A 318 11.27 1.77 7.15
C TYR A 318 9.91 2.32 6.68
N ASP A 319 9.51 2.06 5.43
CA ASP A 319 8.20 2.43 4.91
C ASP A 319 7.09 1.69 5.67
N GLY A 320 7.24 0.38 5.85
CA GLY A 320 6.31 -0.42 6.66
C GLY A 320 6.21 0.07 8.11
N TYR A 321 7.34 0.44 8.74
CA TYR A 321 7.34 1.05 10.08
C TYR A 321 6.55 2.37 10.12
N VAL A 322 6.74 3.25 9.15
CA VAL A 322 5.99 4.52 9.09
C VAL A 322 4.49 4.27 8.89
N VAL A 323 4.13 3.29 8.05
CA VAL A 323 2.72 2.88 7.85
C VAL A 323 2.11 2.39 9.17
N ASN A 324 2.79 1.50 9.89
CA ASN A 324 2.34 1.03 11.19
C ASN A 324 2.19 2.17 12.21
N ALA A 325 3.12 3.14 12.24
CA ALA A 325 3.02 4.31 13.14
C ALA A 325 1.79 5.20 12.84
N ILE A 326 1.41 5.31 11.58
CA ILE A 326 0.18 6.00 11.17
C ILE A 326 -1.06 5.19 11.58
N ALA A 327 -1.04 3.86 11.41
CA ALA A 327 -2.13 2.99 11.85
C ALA A 327 -2.32 3.03 13.37
N ASP A 328 -1.24 3.01 14.16
CA ASP A 328 -1.31 3.17 15.62
C ASP A 328 -1.94 4.51 16.03
N ALA A 329 -1.60 5.60 15.33
CA ALA A 329 -2.24 6.90 15.56
C ALA A 329 -3.73 6.86 15.20
N ALA A 330 -4.13 6.11 14.16
CA ALA A 330 -5.53 5.92 13.82
C ALA A 330 -6.29 5.18 14.93
N TYR A 331 -5.73 4.11 15.50
CA TYR A 331 -6.34 3.42 16.64
C TYR A 331 -6.43 4.30 17.88
N ARG A 332 -5.38 5.08 18.19
CA ARG A 332 -5.46 6.07 19.28
C ARG A 332 -6.56 7.10 19.02
N SER A 333 -6.73 7.55 17.79
CA SER A 333 -7.77 8.50 17.41
C SER A 333 -9.19 7.91 17.54
N ILE A 334 -9.40 6.65 17.18
CA ILE A 334 -10.68 5.95 17.38
C ILE A 334 -11.04 5.95 18.87
N ALA A 335 -10.08 5.69 19.76
CA ALA A 335 -10.29 5.65 21.20
C ALA A 335 -10.52 7.04 21.80
N SER A 336 -9.70 8.02 21.44
CA SER A 336 -9.74 9.38 21.99
C SER A 336 -10.78 10.29 21.33
N LYS A 337 -11.21 9.99 20.11
CA LYS A 337 -12.08 10.80 19.24
C LYS A 337 -11.48 12.18 18.92
N ARG A 338 -10.16 12.24 18.79
CA ARG A 338 -9.38 13.45 18.52
C ARG A 338 -8.32 13.19 17.46
N TRP A 339 -7.70 14.25 16.97
CA TRP A 339 -6.45 14.17 16.24
C TRP A 339 -5.35 13.65 17.16
N GLU A 340 -4.65 12.59 16.71
CA GLU A 340 -3.56 11.98 17.46
C GLU A 340 -2.25 12.11 16.68
N PRO A 341 -1.14 12.44 17.36
CA PRO A 341 0.14 12.60 16.70
C PRO A 341 0.62 11.27 16.11
N VAL A 342 1.31 11.34 14.97
CA VAL A 342 2.05 10.20 14.43
C VAL A 342 3.43 10.17 15.08
N GLU A 343 3.69 9.14 15.87
CA GLU A 343 4.92 8.95 16.62
C GLU A 343 5.93 8.15 15.80
N ILE A 344 6.96 8.79 15.28
CA ILE A 344 8.07 8.18 14.55
C ILE A 344 9.36 8.59 15.25
N GLU A 345 10.05 7.60 15.85
CA GLU A 345 11.27 7.85 16.64
C GLU A 345 12.41 8.42 15.81
N ASP A 346 12.57 7.92 14.58
CA ASP A 346 13.67 8.28 13.69
C ASP A 346 13.13 8.65 12.31
N TRP A 347 12.71 9.92 12.17
CA TRP A 347 12.21 10.40 10.89
C TRP A 347 13.35 10.61 9.89
N ARG A 348 13.29 9.96 8.73
CA ARG A 348 14.32 9.95 7.68
C ARG A 348 13.98 10.82 6.47
N GLY A 349 12.85 11.49 6.49
CA GLY A 349 12.47 12.46 5.45
C GLY A 349 13.23 13.78 5.61
N GLY A 350 13.29 14.53 4.51
CA GLY A 350 13.88 15.88 4.53
C GLY A 350 12.99 16.90 5.24
N PRO A 351 13.51 18.10 5.53
CA PRO A 351 12.69 19.20 6.02
C PRO A 351 11.69 19.60 4.94
N THR A 352 10.42 19.69 5.32
CA THR A 352 9.39 20.26 4.46
C THR A 352 9.49 21.77 4.54
N THR A 353 9.63 22.48 3.42
CA THR A 353 9.68 23.93 3.43
C THR A 353 8.27 24.50 3.58
N GLU A 354 8.11 25.61 4.34
CA GLU A 354 6.81 26.29 4.50
C GLU A 354 6.24 26.81 3.15
N ASP A 355 7.08 26.97 2.13
CA ASP A 355 6.71 27.38 0.79
C ASP A 355 5.88 26.33 0.01
N ASP A 356 5.80 25.09 0.52
CA ASP A 356 4.92 24.07 -0.06
C ASP A 356 3.42 24.39 0.08
N ARG A 357 3.04 25.39 0.86
CA ARG A 357 1.67 25.90 0.92
C ARG A 357 1.25 26.74 -0.30
N GLY A 358 2.12 26.83 -1.31
CA GLY A 358 1.89 27.30 -2.68
C GLY A 358 0.84 28.39 -2.85
N ARG A 359 1.15 29.61 -2.43
CA ARG A 359 0.41 30.80 -2.87
C ARG A 359 0.87 31.13 -4.26
N ARG A 360 -0.02 31.04 -5.26
CA ARG A 360 0.32 31.40 -6.63
C ARG A 360 0.48 32.92 -6.71
N GLU A 361 1.69 33.38 -6.92
CA GLU A 361 1.93 34.77 -7.27
C GLU A 361 1.41 35.06 -8.66
N TYR A 362 0.66 36.15 -8.80
CA TYR A 362 0.28 36.67 -10.11
C TYR A 362 1.24 37.78 -10.55
N ASP A 363 1.51 38.71 -9.65
CA ASP A 363 2.46 39.78 -9.77
C ASP A 363 3.04 40.22 -8.41
N ALA A 364 3.85 41.26 -8.36
CA ALA A 364 4.46 41.75 -7.11
C ALA A 364 3.44 42.08 -6.01
N GLU A 365 2.23 42.50 -6.38
CA GLU A 365 1.20 43.00 -5.45
C GLU A 365 0.05 42.03 -5.22
N HIS A 366 -0.10 41.00 -6.07
CA HIS A 366 -1.29 40.15 -6.05
C HIS A 366 -0.97 38.68 -6.03
N TRP A 367 -1.80 37.91 -5.28
CA TRP A 367 -1.94 36.46 -5.35
C TRP A 367 -2.98 36.10 -6.39
N LEU A 368 -2.72 35.06 -7.21
CA LEU A 368 -3.71 34.47 -8.09
C LEU A 368 -4.63 33.55 -7.29
N ILE A 369 -5.92 33.90 -7.21
CA ILE A 369 -6.93 33.05 -6.58
C ILE A 369 -7.47 32.02 -7.59
N LYS A 370 -7.87 32.49 -8.78
CA LYS A 370 -8.45 31.64 -9.83
C LYS A 370 -8.13 32.18 -11.20
N ARG A 371 -7.89 31.26 -12.15
CA ARG A 371 -7.88 31.57 -13.59
C ARG A 371 -8.93 30.68 -14.24
N GLU A 372 -9.71 31.22 -15.13
CA GLU A 372 -10.82 30.55 -15.78
C GLU A 372 -10.88 31.03 -17.25
N ARG A 373 -10.93 30.09 -18.20
CA ARG A 373 -11.12 30.37 -19.61
C ARG A 373 -12.57 30.76 -19.84
N LEU A 374 -12.78 31.92 -20.50
CA LEU A 374 -14.10 32.37 -20.91
C LEU A 374 -14.46 31.85 -22.31
N PRO A 375 -15.79 31.79 -22.62
CA PRO A 375 -16.23 31.34 -23.96
C PRO A 375 -15.70 32.17 -25.14
N ASP A 376 -15.31 33.42 -24.89
CA ASP A 376 -14.74 34.34 -25.92
C ASP A 376 -13.21 34.15 -26.11
N GLY A 377 -12.62 33.13 -25.46
CA GLY A 377 -11.21 32.80 -25.54
C GLY A 377 -10.30 33.61 -24.64
N ARG A 378 -10.81 34.60 -23.91
CA ARG A 378 -10.03 35.33 -22.89
C ARG A 378 -9.96 34.53 -21.59
N ASP A 379 -8.99 34.85 -20.74
CA ASP A 379 -8.93 34.34 -19.36
C ASP A 379 -9.51 35.38 -18.40
N ARG A 380 -10.31 34.95 -17.47
CA ARG A 380 -10.71 35.72 -16.30
C ARG A 380 -9.81 35.31 -15.13
N VAL A 381 -9.15 36.28 -14.49
CA VAL A 381 -8.36 36.06 -13.27
C VAL A 381 -9.00 36.76 -12.10
N ILE A 382 -9.07 36.05 -10.98
CA ILE A 382 -9.45 36.60 -9.67
C ILE A 382 -8.18 36.73 -8.86
N LEU A 383 -7.91 37.92 -8.39
CA LEU A 383 -6.68 38.30 -7.69
C LEU A 383 -6.99 38.76 -6.27
N ARG A 384 -6.05 38.52 -5.34
CA ARG A 384 -6.09 39.08 -3.99
C ARG A 384 -4.86 39.93 -3.77
N HIS A 385 -5.07 41.18 -3.39
CA HIS A 385 -3.97 42.10 -3.07
C HIS A 385 -3.23 41.59 -1.82
N LYS A 386 -1.89 41.50 -1.90
CA LYS A 386 -1.05 40.91 -0.86
C LYS A 386 -1.12 41.66 0.49
N ALA A 387 -1.15 42.97 0.45
CA ALA A 387 -1.15 43.80 1.63
C ALA A 387 -2.55 44.07 2.21
N THR A 388 -3.53 44.38 1.34
CA THR A 388 -4.87 44.78 1.80
C THR A 388 -5.86 43.60 1.91
N GLY A 389 -5.58 42.50 1.23
CA GLY A 389 -6.50 41.36 1.11
C GLY A 389 -7.69 41.57 0.18
N GLU A 390 -7.76 42.73 -0.47
CA GLU A 390 -8.86 43.12 -1.38
C GLU A 390 -8.88 42.17 -2.60
N LEU A 391 -10.09 41.75 -3.01
CA LEU A 391 -10.29 40.92 -4.19
C LEU A 391 -10.59 41.81 -5.40
N SER A 392 -9.95 41.50 -6.53
CA SER A 392 -10.18 42.12 -7.82
C SER A 392 -10.33 41.06 -8.92
N GLN A 393 -11.03 41.44 -9.99
CA GLN A 393 -11.27 40.54 -11.11
C GLN A 393 -10.86 41.29 -12.40
N ARG A 394 -10.12 40.58 -13.29
CA ARG A 394 -9.67 41.13 -14.55
C ARG A 394 -9.86 40.11 -15.67
N ALA A 395 -10.23 40.58 -16.87
CA ALA A 395 -10.12 39.78 -18.09
C ALA A 395 -8.74 40.05 -18.70
N VAL A 396 -8.02 39.00 -19.04
CA VAL A 396 -6.69 39.07 -19.63
C VAL A 396 -6.65 38.26 -20.93
N SER A 397 -5.81 38.61 -21.85
CA SER A 397 -5.54 37.78 -23.03
C SER A 397 -4.98 36.43 -22.56
N ALA A 398 -5.36 35.35 -23.22
CA ALA A 398 -4.75 34.07 -22.94
C ALA A 398 -3.24 34.15 -23.20
N PRO A 399 -2.36 33.53 -22.38
CA PRO A 399 -0.98 33.35 -22.77
C PRO A 399 -0.92 32.51 -24.05
N GLU A 400 -0.02 32.90 -24.96
CA GLU A 400 0.26 32.16 -26.19
C GLU A 400 0.81 30.77 -25.94
#